data_7f9ed4018ec280253626a04d86435e18
#
_entry.id   7f9ed4018ec280253626a04d86435e18
#
_cell.length_a   1.000
_cell.length_b   1.000
_cell.length_c   1.000
_cell.angle_alpha   90.00
_cell.angle_beta   90.00
_cell.angle_gamma   90.00
#
_symmetry.space_group_name_H-M   'P 1'
#
loop_
_entity.id
_entity.type
_entity.pdbx_description
1 polymer ?
#
loop_
_entity_poly.entity_id
_entity_poly.type
_entity_poly.pdbx_seq_one_letter_code
_entity_poly.pdbx_strand_id
1 'polypeptide(L)'
;MSATLAAMLRKSTGLYTDRWVEQSKSSFKTLPRPELISKHTQYWDAIVRAVETADFEELMGYSRDAGVFQARSGMDLSDAIRRNVEATNMIELALLEANDGLIPPLDIINEVAELRSMIVMAVAEGYKLESDREKNIDPSAKIVAKERLAALLRNKAGAKEIALQIGEEITPLYDSGMRFYFVQTGKLRLYNLLPNGRCITLSILGPNDVFLQWRAESGSLSCLCAEAMADSSVIAVTDTELADVIAQQPMAAIDVITNFARRMTESQVLIEDLLNNSVNLRLYRTLLELGKQFGKPDGAIDVPLTHQRLADMIGSNRVTVTRKLHELQDRGFIETRKGATIVILDSSKLAELATSGAES
;
A
#
# COMPACT_ATOMS: atom_id res chain seq x y z
N MET A 1 11.96 -7.90 -11.47
CA MET A 1 11.40 -9.25 -11.69
C MET A 1 12.41 -10.12 -12.41
N SER A 2 12.36 -11.45 -12.25
CA SER A 2 13.43 -12.33 -12.67
C SER A 2 13.30 -12.78 -14.15
N ALA A 3 14.45 -13.05 -14.79
CA ALA A 3 14.48 -13.65 -16.13
C ALA A 3 13.76 -15.01 -16.18
N THR A 4 13.70 -15.73 -15.05
CA THR A 4 13.00 -16.99 -14.90
C THR A 4 11.49 -16.81 -15.06
N LEU A 5 10.90 -15.82 -14.41
CA LEU A 5 9.48 -15.50 -14.55
C LEU A 5 9.13 -15.15 -16.00
N ALA A 6 9.93 -14.29 -16.63
CA ALA A 6 9.73 -13.92 -18.04
C ALA A 6 9.74 -15.14 -18.99
N ALA A 7 10.68 -16.06 -18.81
CA ALA A 7 10.77 -17.28 -19.61
C ALA A 7 9.54 -18.19 -19.43
N MET A 8 9.05 -18.33 -18.21
CA MET A 8 7.83 -19.09 -17.90
C MET A 8 6.60 -18.46 -18.56
N LEU A 9 6.43 -17.14 -18.45
CA LEU A 9 5.33 -16.42 -19.07
C LEU A 9 5.34 -16.53 -20.61
N ARG A 10 6.51 -16.46 -21.24
CA ARG A 10 6.64 -16.69 -22.70
C ARG A 10 6.18 -18.07 -23.13
N LYS A 11 6.56 -19.11 -22.39
CA LYS A 11 6.14 -20.50 -22.67
C LYS A 11 4.63 -20.67 -22.65
N SER A 12 3.93 -19.84 -21.87
CA SER A 12 2.48 -19.95 -21.62
C SER A 12 1.61 -19.07 -22.53
N THR A 13 2.18 -18.28 -23.45
CA THR A 13 1.46 -17.26 -24.22
C THR A 13 0.23 -17.82 -24.97
N GLY A 14 0.39 -18.89 -25.71
CA GLY A 14 -0.72 -19.47 -26.49
C GLY A 14 -1.84 -20.00 -25.60
N LEU A 15 -1.48 -20.70 -24.54
CA LEU A 15 -2.41 -21.32 -23.61
C LEU A 15 -3.25 -20.28 -22.83
N TYR A 16 -2.60 -19.19 -22.42
CA TYR A 16 -3.25 -18.10 -21.75
C TYR A 16 -4.30 -17.42 -22.64
N THR A 17 -3.93 -17.08 -23.88
CA THR A 17 -4.81 -16.40 -24.82
C THR A 17 -6.07 -17.22 -25.09
N ASP A 18 -5.95 -18.52 -25.35
CA ASP A 18 -7.08 -19.39 -25.63
C ASP A 18 -8.06 -19.51 -24.46
N ARG A 19 -7.55 -19.74 -23.25
CA ARG A 19 -8.38 -19.84 -22.04
C ARG A 19 -9.08 -18.53 -21.71
N TRP A 20 -8.38 -17.43 -21.83
CA TRP A 20 -8.93 -16.14 -21.51
C TRP A 20 -10.03 -15.71 -22.48
N VAL A 21 -9.86 -15.99 -23.77
CA VAL A 21 -10.89 -15.79 -24.80
C VAL A 21 -12.13 -16.62 -24.50
N GLU A 22 -11.99 -17.86 -24.04
CA GLU A 22 -13.13 -18.70 -23.65
C GLU A 22 -13.89 -18.12 -22.44
N GLN A 23 -13.19 -17.67 -21.41
CA GLN A 23 -13.81 -17.04 -20.23
C GLN A 23 -14.46 -15.68 -20.56
N SER A 24 -13.87 -14.93 -21.50
CA SER A 24 -14.33 -13.57 -21.84
C SER A 24 -15.52 -13.56 -22.78
N LYS A 25 -15.90 -14.66 -23.40
CA LYS A 25 -17.03 -14.75 -24.34
C LYS A 25 -18.35 -14.24 -23.78
N SER A 26 -18.62 -14.46 -22.50
CA SER A 26 -19.84 -13.97 -21.83
C SER A 26 -19.82 -12.48 -21.59
N SER A 27 -18.64 -11.87 -21.54
CA SER A 27 -18.40 -10.48 -21.11
C SER A 27 -18.28 -9.50 -22.27
N PHE A 28 -17.77 -9.96 -23.42
CA PHE A 28 -17.55 -9.15 -24.62
C PHE A 28 -18.41 -9.63 -25.78
N LYS A 29 -19.72 -9.69 -25.57
CA LYS A 29 -20.70 -10.15 -26.58
C LYS A 29 -20.67 -9.38 -27.90
N THR A 30 -20.07 -8.20 -27.91
CA THR A 30 -20.04 -7.27 -29.06
C THR A 30 -18.75 -7.30 -29.86
N LEU A 31 -17.66 -7.92 -29.36
CA LEU A 31 -16.38 -7.95 -30.05
C LEU A 31 -16.19 -9.27 -30.83
N PRO A 32 -15.76 -9.21 -32.11
CA PRO A 32 -15.42 -10.40 -32.89
C PRO A 32 -14.26 -11.18 -32.23
N ARG A 33 -14.33 -12.53 -32.27
CA ARG A 33 -13.30 -13.41 -31.68
C ARG A 33 -11.86 -13.07 -32.11
N PRO A 34 -11.55 -12.77 -33.38
CA PRO A 34 -10.20 -12.38 -33.79
C PRO A 34 -9.66 -11.13 -33.09
N GLU A 35 -10.55 -10.14 -32.88
CA GLU A 35 -10.18 -8.90 -32.22
C GLU A 35 -9.94 -9.08 -30.72
N LEU A 36 -10.73 -9.94 -30.09
CA LEU A 36 -10.49 -10.38 -28.70
C LEU A 36 -9.13 -11.07 -28.56
N ILE A 37 -8.83 -12.03 -29.43
CA ILE A 37 -7.53 -12.72 -29.44
C ILE A 37 -6.40 -11.71 -29.58
N SER A 38 -6.48 -10.78 -30.54
CA SER A 38 -5.44 -9.78 -30.77
C SER A 38 -5.20 -8.90 -29.55
N LYS A 39 -6.25 -8.39 -28.91
CA LYS A 39 -6.13 -7.55 -27.70
C LYS A 39 -5.50 -8.30 -26.54
N HIS A 40 -5.85 -9.57 -26.35
CA HIS A 40 -5.29 -10.38 -25.27
C HIS A 40 -3.86 -10.78 -25.49
N THR A 41 -3.50 -11.09 -26.74
CA THR A 41 -2.10 -11.35 -27.09
C THR A 41 -1.25 -10.11 -26.82
N GLN A 42 -1.70 -8.92 -27.22
CA GLN A 42 -1.00 -7.66 -26.95
C GLN A 42 -0.83 -7.39 -25.46
N TYR A 43 -1.87 -7.64 -24.68
CA TYR A 43 -1.80 -7.45 -23.22
C TYR A 43 -0.83 -8.45 -22.55
N TRP A 44 -0.86 -9.72 -22.98
CA TRP A 44 0.08 -10.71 -22.47
C TRP A 44 1.52 -10.39 -22.85
N ASP A 45 1.74 -9.97 -24.09
CA ASP A 45 3.05 -9.54 -24.55
C ASP A 45 3.57 -8.31 -23.76
N ALA A 46 2.68 -7.40 -23.37
CA ALA A 46 3.04 -6.28 -22.49
C ALA A 46 3.45 -6.77 -21.08
N ILE A 47 2.77 -7.78 -20.52
CA ILE A 47 3.16 -8.41 -19.26
C ILE A 47 4.57 -9.01 -19.39
N VAL A 48 4.81 -9.79 -20.44
CA VAL A 48 6.12 -10.44 -20.66
C VAL A 48 7.23 -9.40 -20.80
N ARG A 49 7.01 -8.36 -21.63
CA ARG A 49 7.99 -7.28 -21.79
C ARG A 49 8.26 -6.54 -20.50
N ALA A 50 7.22 -6.19 -19.74
CA ALA A 50 7.37 -5.50 -18.46
C ALA A 50 8.25 -6.29 -17.48
N VAL A 51 8.05 -7.60 -17.39
CA VAL A 51 8.86 -8.48 -16.55
C VAL A 51 10.30 -8.58 -17.05
N GLU A 52 10.53 -8.64 -18.37
CA GLU A 52 11.87 -8.74 -18.97
C GLU A 52 12.71 -7.47 -18.81
N THR A 53 12.07 -6.33 -19.01
CA THR A 53 12.78 -5.03 -19.04
C THR A 53 12.76 -4.32 -17.70
N ALA A 54 11.95 -4.79 -16.75
CA ALA A 54 11.59 -4.11 -15.50
C ALA A 54 10.99 -2.70 -15.73
N ASP A 55 10.40 -2.49 -16.93
CA ASP A 55 9.64 -1.29 -17.29
C ASP A 55 8.15 -1.63 -17.40
N PHE A 56 7.36 -1.09 -16.49
CA PHE A 56 5.94 -1.38 -16.35
C PHE A 56 5.02 -0.31 -16.95
N GLU A 57 5.57 0.75 -17.54
CA GLU A 57 4.77 1.92 -17.97
C GLU A 57 3.74 1.53 -19.05
N GLU A 58 4.13 0.75 -20.04
CA GLU A 58 3.23 0.24 -21.09
C GLU A 58 2.12 -0.64 -20.51
N LEU A 59 2.47 -1.58 -19.63
CA LEU A 59 1.52 -2.49 -18.99
C LEU A 59 0.51 -1.74 -18.12
N MET A 60 0.99 -0.74 -17.35
CA MET A 60 0.12 0.10 -16.54
C MET A 60 -0.80 0.96 -17.41
N GLY A 61 -0.33 1.42 -18.58
CA GLY A 61 -1.14 2.10 -19.58
C GLY A 61 -2.30 1.23 -20.04
N TYR A 62 -2.04 0.00 -20.52
CA TYR A 62 -3.08 -0.96 -20.93
C TYR A 62 -4.06 -1.28 -19.81
N SER A 63 -3.57 -1.41 -18.58
CA SER A 63 -4.41 -1.74 -17.42
C SER A 63 -5.33 -0.56 -17.06
N ARG A 64 -4.85 0.67 -17.12
CA ARG A 64 -5.68 1.89 -16.94
C ARG A 64 -6.75 2.00 -18.03
N ASP A 65 -6.39 1.75 -19.29
CA ASP A 65 -7.33 1.77 -20.41
C ASP A 65 -8.43 0.71 -20.26
N ALA A 66 -8.10 -0.46 -19.72
CA ALA A 66 -9.10 -1.47 -19.38
C ALA A 66 -10.08 -0.97 -18.32
N GLY A 67 -9.60 -0.28 -17.29
CA GLY A 67 -10.45 0.35 -16.27
C GLY A 67 -11.36 1.42 -16.84
N VAL A 68 -10.83 2.30 -17.70
CA VAL A 68 -11.62 3.31 -18.43
C VAL A 68 -12.71 2.66 -19.27
N PHE A 69 -12.37 1.62 -20.03
CA PHE A 69 -13.33 0.90 -20.86
C PHE A 69 -14.45 0.25 -20.04
N GLN A 70 -14.11 -0.36 -18.90
CA GLN A 70 -15.08 -0.99 -18.00
C GLN A 70 -16.04 0.06 -17.40
N ALA A 71 -15.54 1.23 -16.99
CA ALA A 71 -16.36 2.33 -16.52
C ALA A 71 -17.35 2.80 -17.61
N ARG A 72 -16.86 3.04 -18.83
CA ARG A 72 -17.69 3.43 -19.98
C ARG A 72 -18.76 2.42 -20.38
N SER A 73 -18.48 1.13 -20.12
CA SER A 73 -19.46 0.06 -20.40
C SER A 73 -20.59 -0.03 -19.38
N GLY A 74 -20.60 0.84 -18.36
CA GLY A 74 -21.58 0.83 -17.28
C GLY A 74 -21.40 -0.35 -16.29
N MET A 75 -20.23 -1.01 -16.31
CA MET A 75 -19.90 -2.04 -15.34
C MET A 75 -19.68 -1.38 -13.98
N ASP A 76 -20.18 -1.96 -12.89
CA ASP A 76 -19.82 -1.46 -11.57
C ASP A 76 -18.36 -1.81 -11.23
N LEU A 77 -17.79 -1.02 -10.31
CA LEU A 77 -16.38 -1.15 -9.93
C LEU A 77 -16.05 -2.50 -9.33
N SER A 78 -16.95 -3.07 -8.51
CA SER A 78 -16.73 -4.36 -7.85
C SER A 78 -16.60 -5.46 -8.91
N ASP A 79 -17.45 -5.44 -9.92
CA ASP A 79 -17.39 -6.35 -11.05
C ASP A 79 -16.14 -6.12 -11.91
N ALA A 80 -15.74 -4.86 -12.10
CA ALA A 80 -14.51 -4.51 -12.80
C ALA A 80 -13.27 -5.08 -12.09
N ILE A 81 -13.15 -4.86 -10.79
CA ILE A 81 -12.06 -5.40 -9.98
C ILE A 81 -12.08 -6.93 -9.98
N ARG A 82 -13.23 -7.55 -9.72
CA ARG A 82 -13.36 -9.02 -9.71
C ARG A 82 -12.88 -9.63 -11.01
N ARG A 83 -13.29 -9.10 -12.16
CA ARG A 83 -12.86 -9.59 -13.48
C ARG A 83 -11.36 -9.48 -13.70
N ASN A 84 -10.76 -8.40 -13.23
CA ASN A 84 -9.32 -8.24 -13.40
C ASN A 84 -8.53 -9.14 -12.42
N VAL A 85 -9.04 -9.39 -11.23
CA VAL A 85 -8.48 -10.41 -10.32
C VAL A 85 -8.59 -11.80 -10.96
N GLU A 86 -9.74 -12.16 -11.53
CA GLU A 86 -9.93 -13.43 -12.24
C GLU A 86 -8.98 -13.54 -13.46
N ALA A 87 -8.82 -12.45 -14.23
CA ALA A 87 -7.88 -12.40 -15.35
C ALA A 87 -6.42 -12.57 -14.90
N THR A 88 -6.04 -11.95 -13.81
CA THR A 88 -4.67 -12.08 -13.26
C THR A 88 -4.41 -13.44 -12.62
N ASN A 89 -5.43 -14.16 -12.14
CA ASN A 89 -5.29 -15.56 -11.69
C ASN A 89 -4.84 -16.48 -12.83
N MET A 90 -5.12 -16.10 -14.08
CA MET A 90 -4.62 -16.84 -15.24
C MET A 90 -3.09 -16.84 -15.34
N ILE A 91 -2.43 -15.82 -14.80
CA ILE A 91 -0.96 -15.77 -14.72
C ILE A 91 -0.45 -16.93 -13.83
N GLU A 92 -1.08 -17.18 -12.69
CA GLU A 92 -0.71 -18.30 -11.80
C GLU A 92 -0.94 -19.66 -12.46
N LEU A 93 -2.09 -19.82 -13.14
CA LEU A 93 -2.38 -21.06 -13.88
C LEU A 93 -1.37 -21.29 -15.00
N ALA A 94 -1.01 -20.25 -15.75
CA ALA A 94 -0.01 -20.31 -16.79
C ALA A 94 1.37 -20.73 -16.26
N LEU A 95 1.73 -20.22 -15.07
CA LEU A 95 3.00 -20.56 -14.41
C LEU A 95 3.02 -22.01 -13.90
N LEU A 96 1.92 -22.49 -13.31
CA LEU A 96 1.81 -23.88 -12.89
C LEU A 96 1.99 -24.84 -14.08
N GLU A 97 1.36 -24.54 -15.20
CA GLU A 97 1.50 -25.36 -16.42
C GLU A 97 2.89 -25.24 -17.04
N ALA A 98 3.49 -24.04 -17.06
CA ALA A 98 4.87 -23.86 -17.53
C ALA A 98 5.89 -24.61 -16.67
N ASN A 99 5.55 -24.90 -15.42
CA ASN A 99 6.36 -25.64 -14.44
C ASN A 99 5.89 -27.10 -14.25
N ASP A 100 5.27 -27.70 -15.27
CA ASP A 100 4.81 -29.09 -15.29
C ASP A 100 3.88 -29.46 -14.11
N GLY A 101 3.06 -28.50 -13.66
CA GLY A 101 2.13 -28.65 -12.55
C GLY A 101 2.77 -28.55 -11.16
N LEU A 102 4.06 -28.27 -11.06
CA LEU A 102 4.75 -28.06 -9.79
C LEU A 102 4.57 -26.62 -9.32
N ILE A 103 4.48 -26.43 -8.02
CA ILE A 103 4.41 -25.09 -7.40
C ILE A 103 5.71 -24.33 -7.72
N PRO A 104 5.64 -23.13 -8.31
CA PRO A 104 6.83 -22.33 -8.57
C PRO A 104 7.59 -21.98 -7.28
N PRO A 105 8.87 -21.67 -7.35
CA PRO A 105 9.65 -21.14 -6.21
C PRO A 105 8.98 -19.92 -5.57
N LEU A 106 9.21 -19.73 -4.27
CA LEU A 106 8.53 -18.68 -3.48
C LEU A 106 8.81 -17.26 -3.98
N ASP A 107 10.01 -17.01 -4.48
CA ASP A 107 10.40 -15.75 -5.13
C ASP A 107 9.55 -15.46 -6.37
N ILE A 108 9.31 -16.45 -7.22
CA ILE A 108 8.43 -16.33 -8.39
C ILE A 108 6.98 -16.07 -7.97
N ILE A 109 6.49 -16.74 -6.93
CA ILE A 109 5.13 -16.51 -6.40
C ILE A 109 4.99 -15.06 -5.92
N ASN A 110 5.99 -14.54 -5.21
CA ASN A 110 5.99 -13.16 -4.72
C ASN A 110 6.02 -12.15 -5.87
N GLU A 111 6.87 -12.37 -6.88
CA GLU A 111 6.92 -11.52 -8.08
C GLU A 111 5.57 -11.47 -8.82
N VAL A 112 4.87 -12.59 -8.90
CA VAL A 112 3.52 -12.65 -9.51
C VAL A 112 2.48 -11.92 -8.68
N ALA A 113 2.54 -12.05 -7.35
CA ALA A 113 1.63 -11.33 -6.46
C ALA A 113 1.82 -9.80 -6.56
N GLU A 114 3.06 -9.33 -6.68
CA GLU A 114 3.39 -7.93 -6.92
C GLU A 114 2.84 -7.44 -8.27
N LEU A 115 3.12 -8.17 -9.34
CA LEU A 115 2.63 -7.86 -10.68
C LEU A 115 1.10 -7.76 -10.73
N ARG A 116 0.39 -8.70 -10.11
CA ARG A 116 -1.06 -8.71 -10.00
C ARG A 116 -1.58 -7.46 -9.26
N SER A 117 -0.97 -7.11 -8.16
CA SER A 117 -1.33 -5.94 -7.38
C SER A 117 -1.20 -4.66 -8.21
N MET A 118 -0.11 -4.52 -8.96
CA MET A 118 0.12 -3.39 -9.85
C MET A 118 -0.95 -3.29 -10.95
N ILE A 119 -1.29 -4.41 -11.60
CA ILE A 119 -2.32 -4.48 -12.65
C ILE A 119 -3.69 -4.05 -12.09
N VAL A 120 -4.11 -4.64 -10.98
CA VAL A 120 -5.42 -4.33 -10.37
C VAL A 120 -5.52 -2.88 -9.94
N MET A 121 -4.44 -2.32 -9.40
CA MET A 121 -4.38 -0.90 -9.04
C MET A 121 -4.50 0.02 -10.25
N ALA A 122 -3.80 -0.28 -11.34
CA ALA A 122 -3.86 0.52 -12.57
C ALA A 122 -5.26 0.48 -13.21
N VAL A 123 -5.94 -0.67 -13.18
CA VAL A 123 -7.33 -0.79 -13.64
C VAL A 123 -8.27 0.06 -12.77
N ALA A 124 -8.13 -0.02 -11.45
CA ALA A 124 -8.94 0.77 -10.52
C ALA A 124 -8.71 2.29 -10.71
N GLU A 125 -7.47 2.69 -10.96
CA GLU A 125 -7.11 4.07 -11.29
C GLU A 125 -7.78 4.55 -12.58
N GLY A 126 -7.70 3.76 -13.66
CA GLY A 126 -8.35 4.07 -14.94
C GLY A 126 -9.87 4.17 -14.83
N TYR A 127 -10.49 3.23 -14.10
CA TYR A 127 -11.92 3.26 -13.82
C TYR A 127 -12.31 4.55 -13.09
N LYS A 128 -11.55 4.93 -12.07
CA LYS A 128 -11.79 6.14 -11.29
C LYS A 128 -11.66 7.40 -12.15
N LEU A 129 -10.61 7.48 -12.99
CA LEU A 129 -10.40 8.61 -13.90
C LEU A 129 -11.61 8.84 -14.81
N GLU A 130 -12.21 7.79 -15.37
CA GLU A 130 -13.37 7.92 -16.26
C GLU A 130 -14.65 8.20 -15.47
N SER A 131 -14.88 7.54 -14.36
CA SER A 131 -16.02 7.81 -13.48
C SER A 131 -16.04 9.24 -12.95
N ASP A 132 -14.87 9.81 -12.66
CA ASP A 132 -14.73 11.21 -12.24
C ASP A 132 -14.93 12.19 -13.42
N ARG A 133 -14.58 11.78 -14.65
CA ARG A 133 -14.76 12.54 -15.87
C ARG A 133 -16.23 12.68 -16.26
N GLU A 134 -16.99 11.60 -16.16
CA GLU A 134 -18.44 11.60 -16.42
C GLU A 134 -19.22 12.44 -15.40
N LYS A 135 -18.72 12.58 -14.18
CA LYS A 135 -19.36 13.36 -13.10
C LYS A 135 -18.94 14.83 -13.06
N ASN A 136 -18.11 15.29 -14.00
CA ASN A 136 -17.61 16.68 -14.04
C ASN A 136 -16.98 17.16 -12.71
N ILE A 137 -16.26 16.26 -12.03
CA ILE A 137 -15.72 16.49 -10.68
C ILE A 137 -14.34 17.15 -10.80
N ASP A 138 -14.24 18.38 -10.31
CA ASP A 138 -13.06 19.21 -10.12
C ASP A 138 -11.93 18.42 -9.39
N PRO A 139 -10.62 18.56 -9.79
CA PRO A 139 -9.48 17.95 -9.09
C PRO A 139 -9.39 18.25 -7.59
N SER A 140 -9.98 19.34 -7.10
CA SER A 140 -10.17 19.61 -5.67
C SER A 140 -11.06 18.57 -4.99
N ALA A 141 -11.86 17.82 -5.74
CA ALA A 141 -12.69 16.73 -5.23
C ALA A 141 -11.90 15.48 -4.79
N LYS A 142 -10.60 15.35 -5.11
CA LYS A 142 -9.73 14.29 -4.55
C LYS A 142 -9.58 14.41 -3.04
N ILE A 143 -9.55 15.63 -2.52
CA ILE A 143 -9.55 15.91 -1.06
C ILE A 143 -10.94 15.58 -0.50
N VAL A 144 -12.00 15.93 -1.21
CA VAL A 144 -13.40 15.70 -0.83
C VAL A 144 -13.77 14.21 -0.79
N ALA A 145 -13.16 13.35 -1.61
CA ALA A 145 -13.45 11.90 -1.62
C ALA A 145 -12.98 11.20 -0.33
N LYS A 146 -11.79 11.58 0.19
CA LYS A 146 -11.25 11.04 1.45
C LYS A 146 -12.06 11.52 2.67
N GLU A 147 -12.47 12.77 2.69
CA GLU A 147 -13.37 13.32 3.71
C GLU A 147 -14.76 12.68 3.63
N ARG A 148 -15.18 12.27 2.44
CA ARG A 148 -16.47 11.64 2.17
C ARG A 148 -16.60 10.25 2.78
N LEU A 149 -15.57 9.40 2.69
CA LEU A 149 -15.57 8.08 3.33
C LEU A 149 -15.66 8.19 4.84
N ALA A 150 -14.86 9.06 5.46
CA ALA A 150 -14.91 9.33 6.90
C ALA A 150 -16.30 9.87 7.32
N ALA A 151 -16.90 10.76 6.53
CA ALA A 151 -18.23 11.29 6.80
C ALA A 151 -19.33 10.22 6.69
N LEU A 152 -19.25 9.32 5.70
CA LEU A 152 -20.18 8.22 5.53
C LEU A 152 -20.11 7.23 6.69
N LEU A 153 -18.90 6.88 7.10
CA LEU A 153 -18.66 5.98 8.22
C LEU A 153 -19.16 6.59 9.54
N ARG A 154 -18.95 7.90 9.75
CA ARG A 154 -19.43 8.60 10.95
C ARG A 154 -20.94 8.56 11.09
N ASN A 155 -21.67 8.64 9.97
CA ASN A 155 -23.14 8.62 9.96
C ASN A 155 -23.72 7.22 9.97
N LYS A 156 -22.91 6.16 9.95
CA LYS A 156 -23.38 4.78 9.96
C LYS A 156 -23.78 4.38 11.39
N ALA A 157 -24.98 3.80 11.52
CA ALA A 157 -25.41 3.21 12.78
C ALA A 157 -24.46 2.04 13.16
N GLY A 158 -23.85 2.12 14.34
CA GLY A 158 -22.87 1.14 14.82
C GLY A 158 -21.40 1.60 14.75
N ALA A 159 -21.06 2.56 13.88
CA ALA A 159 -19.73 3.15 13.86
C ALA A 159 -19.39 3.80 15.21
N LYS A 160 -18.23 3.44 15.76
CA LYS A 160 -17.79 3.97 17.05
C LYS A 160 -16.66 4.98 16.84
N GLU A 161 -16.89 6.22 17.23
CA GLU A 161 -15.82 7.20 17.30
C GLU A 161 -15.03 7.01 18.60
N ILE A 162 -13.71 6.96 18.48
CA ILE A 162 -12.76 6.78 19.58
C ILE A 162 -11.83 7.97 19.58
N ALA A 163 -11.90 8.77 20.64
CA ALA A 163 -10.94 9.83 20.91
C ALA A 163 -9.74 9.25 21.68
N LEU A 164 -8.54 9.64 21.31
CA LEU A 164 -7.29 9.18 21.90
C LEU A 164 -6.45 10.39 22.27
N GLN A 165 -5.98 10.44 23.50
CA GLN A 165 -4.94 11.38 23.93
C GLN A 165 -3.57 10.88 23.51
N ILE A 166 -2.59 11.78 23.42
CA ILE A 166 -1.21 11.41 23.12
C ILE A 166 -0.71 10.32 24.08
N GLY A 167 -0.18 9.23 23.50
CA GLY A 167 0.31 8.06 24.25
C GLY A 167 -0.75 6.99 24.54
N GLU A 168 -2.03 7.26 24.30
CA GLU A 168 -3.06 6.20 24.40
C GLU A 168 -2.98 5.23 23.21
N GLU A 169 -3.36 3.98 23.47
CA GLU A 169 -3.22 2.88 22.53
C GLU A 169 -4.57 2.25 22.18
N ILE A 170 -4.74 1.92 20.90
CA ILE A 170 -5.74 0.96 20.47
C ILE A 170 -5.08 -0.42 20.49
N THR A 171 -5.40 -1.21 21.51
CA THR A 171 -4.97 -2.59 21.61
C THR A 171 -5.91 -3.50 20.84
N PRO A 172 -5.43 -4.64 20.30
CA PRO A 172 -6.29 -5.62 19.64
C PRO A 172 -7.40 -6.07 20.58
N LEU A 173 -8.63 -6.01 20.11
CA LEU A 173 -9.77 -6.50 20.87
C LEU A 173 -9.69 -8.03 20.98
N TYR A 174 -10.01 -8.54 22.16
CA TYR A 174 -10.10 -9.99 22.41
C TYR A 174 -11.34 -10.62 21.76
N ASP A 175 -12.24 -9.80 21.20
CA ASP A 175 -13.44 -10.28 20.50
C ASP A 175 -13.09 -10.87 19.13
N SER A 176 -13.74 -11.97 18.77
CA SER A 176 -13.66 -12.57 17.46
C SER A 176 -14.25 -11.62 16.42
N GLY A 177 -13.44 -11.12 15.50
CA GLY A 177 -13.90 -10.28 14.41
C GLY A 177 -12.80 -9.42 13.80
N MET A 178 -13.10 -8.89 12.63
CA MET A 178 -12.27 -7.95 11.90
C MET A 178 -12.78 -6.54 12.18
N ARG A 179 -11.88 -5.61 12.55
CA ARG A 179 -12.22 -4.20 12.73
C ARG A 179 -11.35 -3.31 11.90
N PHE A 180 -11.99 -2.40 11.19
CA PHE A 180 -11.36 -1.35 10.41
C PHE A 180 -11.39 -0.06 11.21
N TYR A 181 -10.27 0.64 11.22
CA TYR A 181 -10.10 1.91 11.90
C TYR A 181 -9.70 2.98 10.88
N PHE A 182 -10.46 4.06 10.84
CA PHE A 182 -10.25 5.20 9.95
C PHE A 182 -9.77 6.37 10.77
N VAL A 183 -8.58 6.88 10.50
CA VAL A 183 -8.04 8.05 11.19
C VAL A 183 -8.75 9.30 10.68
N GLN A 184 -9.46 10.01 11.58
CA GLN A 184 -10.12 11.26 11.24
C GLN A 184 -9.20 12.45 11.43
N THR A 185 -8.57 12.53 12.61
CA THR A 185 -7.65 13.59 12.99
C THR A 185 -6.48 13.02 13.77
N GLY A 186 -5.40 13.77 13.86
CA GLY A 186 -4.22 13.38 14.64
C GLY A 186 -3.27 12.48 13.89
N LYS A 187 -2.46 11.72 14.63
CA LYS A 187 -1.40 10.85 14.10
C LYS A 187 -1.26 9.62 14.98
N LEU A 188 -1.23 8.44 14.35
CA LEU A 188 -1.09 7.16 15.03
C LEU A 188 0.18 6.46 14.59
N ARG A 189 0.93 5.91 15.52
CA ARG A 189 2.03 4.98 15.27
C ARG A 189 1.48 3.56 15.23
N LEU A 190 1.65 2.87 14.12
CA LEU A 190 1.30 1.47 13.97
C LEU A 190 2.54 0.61 14.19
N TYR A 191 2.49 -0.34 15.13
CA TYR A 191 3.65 -1.15 15.48
C TYR A 191 3.27 -2.56 15.89
N ASN A 192 4.23 -3.48 15.74
CA ASN A 192 4.15 -4.84 16.28
C ASN A 192 5.01 -4.96 17.54
N LEU A 193 4.44 -5.61 18.56
CA LEU A 193 5.18 -6.05 19.74
C LEU A 193 5.66 -7.48 19.52
N LEU A 194 6.97 -7.66 19.47
CA LEU A 194 7.60 -8.96 19.32
C LEU A 194 7.62 -9.74 20.63
N PRO A 195 7.70 -11.09 20.59
CA PRO A 195 7.75 -11.93 21.80
C PRO A 195 8.90 -11.61 22.76
N ASN A 196 9.98 -11.01 22.27
CA ASN A 196 11.12 -10.57 23.05
C ASN A 196 10.95 -9.16 23.68
N GLY A 197 9.75 -8.59 23.61
CA GLY A 197 9.41 -7.26 24.14
C GLY A 197 9.87 -6.07 23.27
N ARG A 198 10.50 -6.33 22.12
CA ARG A 198 10.88 -5.25 21.18
C ARG A 198 9.69 -4.83 20.36
N CYS A 199 9.60 -3.52 20.08
CA CYS A 199 8.63 -2.97 19.15
C CYS A 199 9.26 -2.77 17.75
N ILE A 200 8.51 -3.05 16.71
CA ILE A 200 8.84 -2.65 15.34
C ILE A 200 7.73 -1.74 14.85
N THR A 201 8.07 -0.49 14.55
CA THR A 201 7.13 0.45 13.94
C THR A 201 7.00 0.12 12.45
N LEU A 202 5.76 -0.10 12.01
CA LEU A 202 5.43 -0.43 10.62
C LEU A 202 5.11 0.82 9.81
N SER A 203 4.39 1.78 10.40
CA SER A 203 3.97 3.00 9.71
C SER A 203 3.53 4.08 10.72
N ILE A 204 3.51 5.34 10.29
CA ILE A 204 2.80 6.43 10.96
C ILE A 204 1.60 6.80 10.10
N LEU A 205 0.43 6.75 10.70
CA LEU A 205 -0.84 7.01 10.06
C LEU A 205 -1.27 8.45 10.33
N GLY A 206 -1.77 9.13 9.31
CA GLY A 206 -2.38 10.45 9.40
C GLY A 206 -3.87 10.42 9.02
N PRO A 207 -4.52 11.59 8.93
CA PRO A 207 -5.91 11.68 8.52
C PRO A 207 -6.19 10.99 7.18
N ASN A 208 -7.31 10.26 7.14
CA ASN A 208 -7.76 9.41 6.03
C ASN A 208 -6.97 8.11 5.80
N ASP A 209 -6.02 7.78 6.66
CA ASP A 209 -5.41 6.46 6.65
C ASP A 209 -6.33 5.44 7.32
N VAL A 210 -6.22 4.18 6.85
CA VAL A 210 -7.01 3.06 7.34
C VAL A 210 -6.07 1.98 7.87
N PHE A 211 -6.40 1.39 9.00
CA PHE A 211 -5.75 0.17 9.46
C PHE A 211 -6.77 -0.86 9.91
N LEU A 212 -6.33 -2.10 9.90
CA LEU A 212 -7.14 -3.25 10.23
C LEU A 212 -6.53 -3.97 11.42
N GLN A 213 -7.36 -4.30 12.40
CA GLN A 213 -7.01 -5.28 13.41
C GLN A 213 -7.83 -6.55 13.19
N TRP A 214 -7.10 -7.64 13.07
CA TRP A 214 -7.66 -8.97 12.90
C TRP A 214 -6.89 -9.95 13.77
N ARG A 215 -7.61 -10.83 14.43
CA ARG A 215 -7.01 -11.93 15.19
C ARG A 215 -6.98 -13.18 14.32
N ALA A 216 -5.78 -13.66 14.02
CA ALA A 216 -5.62 -14.95 13.37
C ALA A 216 -6.08 -16.07 14.34
N GLU A 217 -6.90 -17.00 13.87
CA GLU A 217 -7.35 -18.17 14.63
C GLU A 217 -6.18 -19.08 15.07
N SER A 218 -5.05 -18.99 14.41
CA SER A 218 -3.85 -19.79 14.65
C SER A 218 -3.06 -19.43 15.91
N GLY A 219 -3.54 -18.51 16.75
CA GLY A 219 -2.84 -18.11 17.98
C GLY A 219 -1.52 -17.37 17.76
N SER A 220 -1.21 -16.97 16.54
CA SER A 220 -0.04 -16.15 16.22
C SER A 220 -0.18 -14.79 16.90
N LEU A 221 0.76 -14.51 17.83
CA LEU A 221 0.84 -13.28 18.61
C LEU A 221 1.37 -12.08 17.78
N SER A 222 0.83 -11.86 16.59
CA SER A 222 1.04 -10.60 15.88
C SER A 222 0.12 -9.55 16.51
N CYS A 223 0.57 -8.93 17.60
CA CYS A 223 -0.15 -7.82 18.22
C CYS A 223 0.13 -6.54 17.45
N LEU A 224 -0.69 -6.26 16.43
CA LEU A 224 -0.69 -4.97 15.77
C LEU A 224 -1.35 -3.95 16.70
N CYS A 225 -0.54 -3.04 17.25
CA CYS A 225 -0.97 -1.95 18.13
C CYS A 225 -0.94 -0.61 17.39
N ALA A 226 -1.82 0.30 17.76
CA ALA A 226 -1.82 1.68 17.28
C ALA A 226 -1.74 2.64 18.48
N GLU A 227 -0.67 3.43 18.57
CA GLU A 227 -0.41 4.44 19.63
C GLU A 227 -0.64 5.84 19.09
N ALA A 228 -1.38 6.66 19.81
CA ALA A 228 -1.57 8.08 19.46
C ALA A 228 -0.28 8.88 19.68
N MET A 229 0.25 9.48 18.62
CA MET A 229 1.41 10.38 18.67
C MET A 229 1.02 11.85 18.84
N ALA A 230 -0.23 12.16 18.66
CA ALA A 230 -0.90 13.43 18.93
C ALA A 230 -2.34 13.10 19.34
N ASP A 231 -3.06 14.08 19.91
CA ASP A 231 -4.49 13.92 20.15
C ASP A 231 -5.18 13.55 18.83
N SER A 232 -5.86 12.42 18.83
CA SER A 232 -6.35 11.77 17.64
C SER A 232 -7.79 11.33 17.79
N SER A 233 -8.51 11.24 16.67
CA SER A 233 -9.83 10.63 16.59
C SER A 233 -9.84 9.59 15.47
N VAL A 234 -10.44 8.43 15.74
CA VAL A 234 -10.62 7.35 14.78
C VAL A 234 -12.07 6.87 14.77
N ILE A 235 -12.55 6.41 13.62
CA ILE A 235 -13.81 5.69 13.49
C ILE A 235 -13.51 4.21 13.40
N ALA A 236 -14.08 3.41 14.30
CA ALA A 236 -14.01 1.95 14.27
C ALA A 236 -15.31 1.38 13.69
N VAL A 237 -15.18 0.51 12.70
CA VAL A 237 -16.30 -0.20 12.07
C VAL A 237 -15.99 -1.68 11.92
N THR A 238 -17.02 -2.51 11.92
CA THR A 238 -16.95 -3.93 11.63
C THR A 238 -16.85 -4.16 10.11
N ASP A 239 -16.54 -5.39 9.71
CA ASP A 239 -16.57 -5.84 8.31
C ASP A 239 -17.95 -5.68 7.68
N THR A 240 -19.02 -6.01 8.43
CA THR A 240 -20.39 -5.88 7.97
C THR A 240 -20.81 -4.42 7.77
N GLU A 241 -20.44 -3.53 8.70
CA GLU A 241 -20.71 -2.10 8.57
C GLU A 241 -19.95 -1.48 7.38
N LEU A 242 -18.70 -1.89 7.16
CA LEU A 242 -17.91 -1.46 6.00
C LEU A 242 -18.52 -1.99 4.70
N ALA A 243 -18.95 -3.26 4.66
CA ALA A 243 -19.61 -3.85 3.49
C ALA A 243 -20.88 -3.08 3.10
N ASP A 244 -21.69 -2.68 4.08
CA ASP A 244 -22.87 -1.85 3.85
C ASP A 244 -22.54 -0.47 3.26
N VAL A 245 -21.45 0.16 3.72
CA VAL A 245 -20.99 1.44 3.17
C VAL A 245 -20.52 1.26 1.72
N ILE A 246 -19.77 0.19 1.43
CA ILE A 246 -19.31 -0.15 0.08
C ILE A 246 -20.51 -0.45 -0.84
N ALA A 247 -21.53 -1.14 -0.36
CA ALA A 247 -22.76 -1.42 -1.13
C ALA A 247 -23.49 -0.13 -1.53
N GLN A 248 -23.49 0.89 -0.67
CA GLN A 248 -24.10 2.20 -0.93
C GLN A 248 -23.19 3.11 -1.79
N GLN A 249 -21.87 2.98 -1.62
CA GLN A 249 -20.85 3.74 -2.34
C GLN A 249 -19.67 2.87 -2.75
N PRO A 250 -19.74 2.20 -3.90
CA PRO A 250 -18.68 1.27 -4.36
C PRO A 250 -17.28 1.90 -4.45
N MET A 251 -17.21 3.22 -4.69
CA MET A 251 -15.92 3.95 -4.70
C MET A 251 -15.18 3.94 -3.37
N ALA A 252 -15.89 3.74 -2.24
CA ALA A 252 -15.27 3.57 -0.93
C ALA A 252 -14.34 2.35 -0.86
N ALA A 253 -14.65 1.28 -1.61
CA ALA A 253 -13.79 0.11 -1.70
C ALA A 253 -12.41 0.45 -2.29
N ILE A 254 -12.36 1.30 -3.32
CA ILE A 254 -11.08 1.72 -3.93
C ILE A 254 -10.23 2.49 -2.92
N ASP A 255 -10.84 3.40 -2.16
CA ASP A 255 -10.09 4.18 -1.19
C ASP A 255 -9.49 3.27 -0.12
N VAL A 256 -10.21 2.25 0.33
CA VAL A 256 -9.73 1.22 1.26
C VAL A 256 -8.61 0.39 0.63
N ILE A 257 -8.83 -0.16 -0.56
CA ILE A 257 -7.83 -1.00 -1.27
C ILE A 257 -6.56 -0.21 -1.55
N THR A 258 -6.68 1.03 -2.04
CA THR A 258 -5.53 1.90 -2.33
C THR A 258 -4.71 2.18 -1.06
N ASN A 259 -5.39 2.38 0.07
CA ASN A 259 -4.74 2.58 1.37
C ASN A 259 -3.93 1.34 1.79
N PHE A 260 -4.52 0.15 1.66
CA PHE A 260 -3.82 -1.11 1.98
C PHE A 260 -2.68 -1.41 1.02
N ALA A 261 -2.85 -1.18 -0.28
CA ALA A 261 -1.81 -1.40 -1.28
C ALA A 261 -0.59 -0.49 -1.02
N ARG A 262 -0.82 0.81 -0.73
CA ARG A 262 0.24 1.72 -0.33
C ARG A 262 1.00 1.21 0.89
N ARG A 263 0.31 0.73 1.92
CA ARG A 263 0.92 0.20 3.14
C ARG A 263 1.67 -1.10 2.92
N MET A 264 1.19 -1.97 2.01
CA MET A 264 1.96 -3.14 1.58
C MET A 264 3.29 -2.73 0.97
N THR A 265 3.28 -1.76 0.06
CA THR A 265 4.52 -1.23 -0.54
C THR A 265 5.45 -0.62 0.52
N GLU A 266 4.93 0.17 1.46
CA GLU A 266 5.72 0.71 2.58
C GLU A 266 6.36 -0.40 3.41
N SER A 267 5.62 -1.49 3.68
CA SER A 267 6.13 -2.64 4.42
C SER A 267 7.21 -3.41 3.65
N GLN A 268 7.07 -3.54 2.33
CA GLN A 268 8.10 -4.15 1.47
C GLN A 268 9.39 -3.33 1.48
N VAL A 269 9.30 -2.01 1.32
CA VAL A 269 10.45 -1.11 1.42
C VAL A 269 11.12 -1.22 2.79
N LEU A 270 10.34 -1.31 3.87
CA LEU A 270 10.88 -1.50 5.22
C LEU A 270 11.66 -2.82 5.34
N ILE A 271 11.13 -3.91 4.79
CA ILE A 271 11.80 -5.23 4.79
C ILE A 271 13.10 -5.15 4.00
N GLU A 272 13.09 -4.57 2.79
CA GLU A 272 14.28 -4.37 1.97
C GLU A 272 15.34 -3.53 2.69
N ASP A 273 14.92 -2.43 3.33
CA ASP A 273 15.79 -1.58 4.11
C ASP A 273 16.42 -2.33 5.29
N LEU A 274 15.64 -3.16 5.99
CA LEU A 274 16.13 -3.95 7.13
C LEU A 274 17.15 -5.01 6.71
N LEU A 275 17.00 -5.59 5.52
CA LEU A 275 17.87 -6.66 5.01
C LEU A 275 19.14 -6.12 4.36
N ASN A 276 19.06 -5.03 3.60
CA ASN A 276 20.11 -4.61 2.68
C ASN A 276 20.83 -3.33 3.11
N ASN A 277 20.27 -2.53 4.01
CA ASN A 277 20.80 -1.21 4.30
C ASN A 277 21.41 -1.09 5.71
N SER A 278 22.50 -0.30 5.81
CA SER A 278 23.10 0.03 7.10
C SER A 278 22.14 0.84 7.99
N VAL A 279 22.37 0.82 9.29
CA VAL A 279 21.55 1.59 10.27
C VAL A 279 21.56 3.08 9.93
N ASN A 280 22.69 3.61 9.43
CA ASN A 280 22.81 5.01 9.02
C ASN A 280 21.86 5.32 7.87
N LEU A 281 21.88 4.50 6.84
CA LEU A 281 21.09 4.69 5.63
C LEU A 281 19.59 4.63 5.96
N ARG A 282 19.19 3.66 6.78
CA ARG A 282 17.81 3.54 7.26
C ARG A 282 17.37 4.79 8.04
N LEU A 283 18.22 5.30 8.94
CA LEU A 283 17.92 6.51 9.69
C LEU A 283 17.73 7.73 8.78
N TYR A 284 18.62 7.94 7.79
CA TYR A 284 18.52 9.07 6.87
C TYR A 284 17.25 9.01 6.03
N ARG A 285 16.93 7.86 5.46
CA ARG A 285 15.70 7.63 4.69
C ARG A 285 14.45 7.85 5.54
N THR A 286 14.41 7.31 6.75
CA THR A 286 13.29 7.50 7.68
C THR A 286 13.07 8.97 8.02
N LEU A 287 14.13 9.73 8.31
CA LEU A 287 14.01 11.16 8.60
C LEU A 287 13.50 11.95 7.39
N LEU A 288 14.00 11.65 6.18
CA LEU A 288 13.53 12.29 4.94
C LEU A 288 12.07 11.98 4.67
N GLU A 289 11.65 10.73 4.83
CA GLU A 289 10.25 10.32 4.60
C GLU A 289 9.30 10.97 5.60
N LEU A 290 9.67 10.98 6.88
CA LEU A 290 8.91 11.70 7.92
C LEU A 290 8.85 13.21 7.66
N GLY A 291 9.95 13.78 7.15
CA GLY A 291 9.99 15.19 6.74
C GLY A 291 9.05 15.50 5.57
N LYS A 292 8.93 14.59 4.58
CA LYS A 292 7.96 14.73 3.48
C LYS A 292 6.52 14.59 3.95
N GLN A 293 6.24 13.63 4.81
CA GLN A 293 4.89 13.28 5.23
C GLN A 293 4.34 14.23 6.31
N PHE A 294 5.20 14.65 7.24
CA PHE A 294 4.82 15.42 8.44
C PHE A 294 5.67 16.67 8.66
N GLY A 295 6.38 17.13 7.66
CA GLY A 295 7.23 18.31 7.77
C GLY A 295 6.43 19.61 7.82
N LYS A 296 6.87 20.54 8.66
CA LYS A 296 6.42 21.93 8.69
C LYS A 296 7.31 22.80 7.79
N PRO A 297 6.86 24.01 7.44
CA PRO A 297 7.65 24.94 6.62
C PRO A 297 9.02 25.30 7.21
N ASP A 298 9.20 25.21 8.52
CA ASP A 298 10.46 25.44 9.23
C ASP A 298 11.38 24.20 9.29
N GLY A 299 11.04 23.13 8.58
CA GLY A 299 11.77 21.87 8.56
C GLY A 299 11.51 20.95 9.76
N ALA A 300 10.68 21.36 10.74
CA ALA A 300 10.34 20.54 11.88
C ALA A 300 9.42 19.38 11.46
N ILE A 301 9.72 18.18 11.93
CA ILE A 301 8.85 17.01 11.76
C ILE A 301 7.77 17.08 12.85
N ASP A 302 6.51 17.19 12.44
CA ASP A 302 5.35 17.37 13.32
C ASP A 302 4.87 16.06 13.96
N VAL A 303 5.82 15.27 14.47
CA VAL A 303 5.56 14.08 15.30
C VAL A 303 6.64 13.97 16.38
N PRO A 304 6.32 13.54 17.62
CA PRO A 304 7.32 13.37 18.66
C PRO A 304 8.18 12.15 18.40
N LEU A 305 9.40 12.38 17.93
CA LEU A 305 10.37 11.34 17.55
C LEU A 305 11.38 11.12 18.68
N THR A 306 11.02 10.32 19.68
CA THR A 306 12.00 9.89 20.69
C THR A 306 13.06 8.99 20.05
N HIS A 307 14.29 8.94 20.62
CA HIS A 307 15.34 8.06 20.14
C HIS A 307 14.92 6.57 20.15
N GLN A 308 14.04 6.18 21.08
CA GLN A 308 13.49 4.83 21.11
C GLN A 308 12.52 4.60 19.95
N ARG A 309 11.60 5.53 19.67
CA ARG A 309 10.68 5.41 18.53
C ARG A 309 11.42 5.32 17.19
N LEU A 310 12.45 6.14 17.01
CA LEU A 310 13.31 6.03 15.82
C LEU A 310 14.03 4.68 15.76
N ALA A 311 14.53 4.19 16.88
CA ALA A 311 15.17 2.87 16.95
C ALA A 311 14.21 1.75 16.54
N ASP A 312 12.95 1.83 16.99
CA ASP A 312 11.89 0.88 16.64
C ASP A 312 11.50 0.98 15.14
N MET A 313 11.58 2.18 14.53
CA MET A 313 11.31 2.40 13.11
C MET A 313 12.39 1.79 12.20
N ILE A 314 13.64 1.96 12.59
CA ILE A 314 14.77 1.52 11.75
C ILE A 314 15.32 0.14 12.15
N GLY A 315 14.65 -0.59 13.04
CA GLY A 315 15.09 -1.90 13.50
C GLY A 315 16.45 -1.89 14.19
N SER A 316 16.72 -0.87 15.03
CA SER A 316 17.99 -0.68 15.72
C SER A 316 17.80 -0.57 17.25
N ASN A 317 18.80 -0.10 17.97
CA ASN A 317 18.72 0.18 19.40
C ASN A 317 18.87 1.69 19.67
N ARG A 318 18.32 2.12 20.82
CA ARG A 318 18.31 3.53 21.23
C ARG A 318 19.71 4.14 21.28
N VAL A 319 20.71 3.39 21.76
CA VAL A 319 22.09 3.90 21.94
C VAL A 319 22.70 4.24 20.59
N THR A 320 22.55 3.36 19.61
CA THR A 320 23.03 3.59 18.24
C THR A 320 22.36 4.81 17.61
N VAL A 321 21.02 4.91 17.71
CA VAL A 321 20.28 6.05 17.19
C VAL A 321 20.71 7.35 17.86
N THR A 322 20.85 7.37 19.19
CA THR A 322 21.32 8.56 19.94
C THR A 322 22.66 9.04 19.40
N ARG A 323 23.63 8.15 19.24
CA ARG A 323 24.94 8.50 18.71
C ARG A 323 24.86 9.06 17.30
N LYS A 324 24.05 8.44 16.42
CA LYS A 324 23.92 8.89 15.03
C LYS A 324 23.17 10.22 14.89
N LEU A 325 22.19 10.50 15.73
CA LEU A 325 21.53 11.81 15.77
C LEU A 325 22.51 12.92 16.23
N HIS A 326 23.36 12.64 17.22
CA HIS A 326 24.41 13.59 17.62
C HIS A 326 25.39 13.86 16.46
N GLU A 327 25.86 12.81 15.75
CA GLU A 327 26.73 12.96 14.57
C GLU A 327 26.08 13.86 13.49
N LEU A 328 24.77 13.69 13.21
CA LEU A 328 24.03 14.53 12.28
C LEU A 328 23.87 15.97 12.78
N GLN A 329 23.67 16.14 14.07
CA GLN A 329 23.56 17.43 14.73
C GLN A 329 24.88 18.22 14.70
N ASP A 330 26.00 17.56 15.03
CA ASP A 330 27.36 18.14 14.98
C ASP A 330 27.74 18.57 13.54
N ARG A 331 27.23 17.87 12.54
CA ARG A 331 27.39 18.21 11.10
C ARG A 331 26.41 19.28 10.62
N GLY A 332 25.48 19.72 11.47
CA GLY A 332 24.48 20.75 11.14
C GLY A 332 23.41 20.32 10.14
N PHE A 333 23.12 19.01 10.02
CA PHE A 333 22.09 18.49 9.11
C PHE A 333 20.70 18.46 9.76
N ILE A 334 20.67 18.31 11.08
CA ILE A 334 19.45 18.31 11.89
C ILE A 334 19.63 19.13 13.16
N GLU A 335 18.53 19.52 13.79
CA GLU A 335 18.45 20.07 15.14
C GLU A 335 17.45 19.27 15.96
N THR A 336 17.75 18.99 17.22
CA THR A 336 16.79 18.38 18.15
C THR A 336 16.28 19.43 19.10
N ARG A 337 14.95 19.65 19.13
CA ARG A 337 14.25 20.59 20.01
C ARG A 337 13.55 19.88 21.15
N LYS A 338 13.09 20.65 22.15
CA LYS A 338 12.27 20.12 23.26
C LYS A 338 11.04 19.39 22.73
N GLY A 339 10.58 18.36 23.45
CA GLY A 339 9.42 17.55 23.06
C GLY A 339 9.71 16.48 22.01
N ALA A 340 10.98 16.05 21.88
CA ALA A 340 11.43 15.07 20.90
C ALA A 340 11.13 15.48 19.44
N THR A 341 11.17 16.78 19.15
CA THR A 341 11.00 17.33 17.80
C THR A 341 12.35 17.35 17.08
N ILE A 342 12.41 16.77 15.89
CA ILE A 342 13.58 16.83 15.00
C ILE A 342 13.27 17.83 13.89
N VAL A 343 14.22 18.71 13.62
CA VAL A 343 14.18 19.68 12.52
C VAL A 343 15.26 19.30 11.51
N ILE A 344 14.86 19.14 10.26
CA ILE A 344 15.81 18.91 9.15
C ILE A 344 16.27 20.28 8.68
N LEU A 345 17.56 20.58 8.87
CA LEU A 345 18.18 21.84 8.47
C LEU A 345 18.67 21.81 7.02
N ASP A 346 19.16 20.65 6.55
CA ASP A 346 19.66 20.48 5.19
C ASP A 346 19.19 19.12 4.61
N SER A 347 18.01 19.17 3.97
CA SER A 347 17.41 17.99 3.34
C SER A 347 18.22 17.47 2.14
N SER A 348 18.92 18.35 1.42
CA SER A 348 19.70 17.96 0.24
C SER A 348 20.91 17.12 0.64
N LYS A 349 21.67 17.54 1.64
CA LYS A 349 22.80 16.77 2.16
C LYS A 349 22.36 15.47 2.82
N LEU A 350 21.23 15.48 3.53
CA LEU A 350 20.67 14.25 4.10
C LEU A 350 20.27 13.27 2.99
N ALA A 351 19.75 13.76 1.86
CA ALA A 351 19.40 12.94 0.70
C ALA A 351 20.67 12.38 -0.01
N GLU A 352 21.73 13.16 -0.13
CA GLU A 352 23.02 12.68 -0.64
C GLU A 352 23.58 11.53 0.21
N LEU A 353 23.51 11.64 1.54
CA LEU A 353 23.91 10.56 2.46
C LEU A 353 23.00 9.33 2.32
N ALA A 354 21.70 9.54 2.04
CA ALA A 354 20.75 8.47 1.85
C ALA A 354 20.91 7.73 0.50
N THR A 355 21.64 8.28 -0.44
CA THR A 355 21.92 7.68 -1.76
C THR A 355 23.32 7.12 -1.87
N SER A 356 24.32 7.79 -1.30
CA SER A 356 25.73 7.43 -1.48
C SER A 356 26.15 6.19 -0.69
N GLY A 357 25.39 5.74 0.30
CA GLY A 357 25.80 4.65 1.18
C GLY A 357 27.12 4.87 1.91
N ALA A 358 27.67 6.07 1.84
CA ALA A 358 29.00 6.38 2.33
C ALA A 358 29.03 6.26 3.85
N GLU A 359 29.63 5.18 4.31
CA GLU A 359 30.20 5.08 5.65
C GLU A 359 31.35 6.09 5.75
N SER A 360 31.16 7.10 6.55
CA SER A 360 32.25 7.94 7.04
C SER A 360 32.43 7.70 8.53
#